data_5b1b2094b51ae4a6225ccb8fe0bdb0e1
#
_entry.id   5b1b2094b51ae4a6225ccb8fe0bdb0e1
#
_cell.length_a   1.000
_cell.length_b   1.000
_cell.length_c   1.000
_cell.angle_alpha   90.00
_cell.angle_beta   90.00
_cell.angle_gamma   90.00
#
_symmetry.space_group_name_H-M   'P 1'
#
loop_
_entity.id
_entity.type
_entity.pdbx_description
1 polymer ?
#
loop_
_entity_poly.entity_id
_entity_poly.type
_entity_poly.pdbx_seq_one_letter_code
_entity_poly.pdbx_strand_id
1 'polypeptide(L)'
;LPQIGGLTGASVIFGEALWEPSLVFTFAHFDGILGLGFPALAVGGVRPPLDRLVDQGLLDKPVSSFYLNREWRRAADGGELVLGGSDPAHYIPPLTFVLVTIPAYWQIHMERVEVGTGLTLCARGCAAILDTGTSLITGPTEEIRALQAATGGVPLLMGEVRTWC
;
A
#
# COMPACT_ATOMS: atom_id res chain seq x y z
N LEU A 1 -2.16 10.67 23.55
CA LEU A 1 -2.37 9.29 23.08
C LEU A 1 -2.84 9.34 21.64
N PRO A 2 -2.18 8.63 20.69
CA PRO A 2 -2.64 8.62 19.31
C PRO A 2 -4.06 8.04 19.24
N GLN A 3 -4.88 8.65 18.42
CA GLN A 3 -6.23 8.20 18.11
C GLN A 3 -6.30 7.85 16.63
N ILE A 4 -6.78 6.64 16.31
CA ILE A 4 -6.99 6.18 14.94
C ILE A 4 -8.46 5.78 14.82
N GLY A 5 -9.22 6.49 14.01
CA GLY A 5 -10.67 6.31 13.92
C GLY A 5 -11.33 6.50 15.29
N GLY A 6 -12.20 5.57 15.69
CA GLY A 6 -12.81 5.53 17.02
C GLY A 6 -11.96 4.90 18.12
N LEU A 7 -10.76 4.38 17.79
CA LEU A 7 -9.89 3.68 18.72
C LEU A 7 -9.01 4.66 19.50
N THR A 8 -9.12 4.64 20.81
CA THR A 8 -8.33 5.46 21.73
C THR A 8 -7.46 4.58 22.62
N GLY A 9 -6.29 5.09 23.00
CA GLY A 9 -5.46 4.44 24.02
C GLY A 9 -4.32 3.56 23.48
N ALA A 10 -4.13 3.46 22.17
CA ALA A 10 -2.97 2.77 21.63
C ALA A 10 -1.68 3.51 22.04
N SER A 11 -0.88 2.87 22.91
CA SER A 11 0.45 3.38 23.25
C SER A 11 1.43 2.96 22.15
N VAL A 12 1.75 3.87 21.25
CA VAL A 12 2.67 3.66 20.14
C VAL A 12 3.93 4.48 20.37
N ILE A 13 5.09 3.83 20.20
CA ILE A 13 6.38 4.52 20.18
C ILE A 13 6.60 5.02 18.75
N PHE A 14 6.88 6.31 18.60
CA PHE A 14 7.19 6.90 17.29
C PHE A 14 8.42 7.80 17.37
N GLY A 15 9.12 7.97 16.27
CA GLY A 15 10.21 8.94 16.16
C GLY A 15 9.67 10.28 15.67
N GLU A 16 10.07 11.35 16.34
CA GLU A 16 9.80 12.71 15.91
C GLU A 16 10.92 13.15 14.96
N ALA A 17 10.56 13.57 13.74
CA ALA A 17 11.56 14.03 12.77
C ALA A 17 12.03 15.45 13.18
N LEU A 18 13.34 15.58 13.43
CA LEU A 18 13.94 16.88 13.75
C LEU A 18 14.38 17.65 12.51
N TRP A 19 14.54 16.99 11.40
CA TRP A 19 14.94 17.57 10.12
C TRP A 19 14.51 16.70 8.94
N GLU A 20 13.86 17.28 7.95
CA GLU A 20 13.39 16.63 6.74
C GLU A 20 13.94 17.36 5.49
N PRO A 21 15.04 16.89 4.90
CA PRO A 21 15.65 17.55 3.74
C PRO A 21 14.91 17.30 2.42
N SER A 22 13.85 16.49 2.43
CA SER A 22 13.18 16.06 1.20
C SER A 22 12.12 17.06 0.73
N LEU A 23 12.26 17.53 -0.53
CA LEU A 23 11.23 18.30 -1.22
C LEU A 23 9.91 17.54 -1.40
N VAL A 24 9.93 16.20 -1.29
CA VAL A 24 8.72 15.37 -1.41
C VAL A 24 7.68 15.77 -0.37
N PHE A 25 8.08 15.95 0.90
CA PHE A 25 7.16 16.36 1.96
C PHE A 25 6.71 17.82 1.83
N THR A 26 7.54 18.68 1.25
CA THR A 26 7.19 20.10 1.01
C THR A 26 6.02 20.24 0.03
N PHE A 27 5.93 19.35 -0.96
CA PHE A 27 4.88 19.37 -1.99
C PHE A 27 3.82 18.28 -1.81
N ALA A 28 3.92 17.46 -0.78
CA ALA A 28 2.95 16.41 -0.48
C ALA A 28 1.61 17.01 -0.02
N HIS A 29 0.52 16.36 -0.38
CA HIS A 29 -0.82 16.69 0.10
C HIS A 29 -1.23 15.83 1.30
N PHE A 30 -0.26 15.34 2.07
CA PHE A 30 -0.45 14.55 3.29
C PHE A 30 0.51 15.02 4.38
N ASP A 31 0.14 14.86 5.64
CA ASP A 31 0.88 15.34 6.81
C ASP A 31 1.78 14.27 7.44
N GLY A 32 1.71 13.04 6.97
CA GLY A 32 2.52 11.94 7.49
C GLY A 32 2.23 10.60 6.84
N ILE A 33 2.98 9.58 7.27
CA ILE A 33 2.90 8.21 6.76
C ILE A 33 2.57 7.27 7.92
N LEU A 34 1.50 6.48 7.77
CA LEU A 34 1.14 5.41 8.71
C LEU A 34 1.66 4.07 8.21
N GLY A 35 2.69 3.53 8.86
CA GLY A 35 3.26 2.23 8.50
C GLY A 35 2.39 1.07 8.99
N LEU A 36 1.87 0.27 8.04
CA LEU A 36 1.09 -0.93 8.29
C LEU A 36 1.80 -2.21 7.83
N GLY A 37 3.11 -2.14 7.64
CA GLY A 37 3.96 -3.31 7.39
C GLY A 37 4.19 -4.15 8.65
N PHE A 38 4.82 -5.30 8.49
CA PHE A 38 5.12 -6.21 9.59
C PHE A 38 6.23 -5.66 10.51
N PRO A 39 6.33 -6.15 11.76
CA PRO A 39 7.34 -5.70 12.72
C PRO A 39 8.79 -5.78 12.22
N ALA A 40 9.09 -6.69 11.30
CA ALA A 40 10.42 -6.84 10.71
C ALA A 40 10.91 -5.59 9.95
N LEU A 41 10.00 -4.71 9.51
CA LEU A 41 10.34 -3.44 8.86
C LEU A 41 10.53 -2.27 9.84
N ALA A 42 10.12 -2.45 11.10
CA ALA A 42 10.18 -1.37 12.08
C ALA A 42 11.61 -1.09 12.52
N VAL A 43 12.06 0.15 12.34
CA VAL A 43 13.37 0.60 12.80
C VAL A 43 13.42 0.55 14.33
N GLY A 44 14.54 0.05 14.89
CA GLY A 44 14.72 -0.06 16.33
C GLY A 44 13.87 -1.14 17.01
N GLY A 45 13.20 -2.02 16.24
CA GLY A 45 12.38 -3.11 16.76
C GLY A 45 11.12 -2.68 17.51
N VAL A 46 10.65 -1.46 17.29
CA VAL A 46 9.41 -0.97 17.88
C VAL A 46 8.21 -1.69 17.29
N ARG A 47 7.17 -1.91 18.10
CA ARG A 47 5.92 -2.53 17.63
C ARG A 47 5.14 -1.57 16.74
N PRO A 48 4.78 -1.94 15.51
CA PRO A 48 3.94 -1.12 14.63
C PRO A 48 2.56 -0.81 15.22
N PRO A 49 1.88 0.24 14.75
CA PRO A 49 0.57 0.64 15.28
C PRO A 49 -0.48 -0.47 15.25
N LEU A 50 -0.59 -1.21 14.15
CA LEU A 50 -1.57 -2.31 14.03
C LEU A 50 -1.29 -3.43 15.04
N ASP A 51 -0.01 -3.82 15.19
CA ASP A 51 0.39 -4.83 16.17
C ASP A 51 0.07 -4.38 17.60
N ARG A 52 0.25 -3.10 17.92
CA ARG A 52 -0.08 -2.56 19.25
C ARG A 52 -1.58 -2.58 19.51
N LEU A 53 -2.40 -2.29 18.51
CA LEU A 53 -3.87 -2.39 18.63
C LEU A 53 -4.30 -3.84 18.88
N VAL A 54 -3.68 -4.80 18.20
CA VAL A 54 -3.93 -6.24 18.42
C VAL A 54 -3.48 -6.67 19.82
N ASP A 55 -2.25 -6.33 20.22
CA ASP A 55 -1.68 -6.69 21.55
C ASP A 55 -2.56 -6.16 22.70
N GLN A 56 -3.22 -5.04 22.50
CA GLN A 56 -4.08 -4.40 23.49
C GLN A 56 -5.55 -4.88 23.46
N GLY A 57 -5.85 -5.81 22.53
CA GLY A 57 -7.21 -6.33 22.37
C GLY A 57 -8.22 -5.29 21.86
N LEU A 58 -7.73 -4.26 21.15
CA LEU A 58 -8.57 -3.19 20.61
C LEU A 58 -9.15 -3.51 19.23
N LEU A 59 -8.72 -4.61 18.62
CA LEU A 59 -9.23 -5.10 17.33
C LEU A 59 -9.78 -6.51 17.52
N ASP A 60 -10.93 -6.78 16.92
CA ASP A 60 -11.55 -8.13 16.92
C ASP A 60 -10.71 -9.12 16.11
N LYS A 61 -10.04 -8.66 15.06
CA LYS A 61 -9.18 -9.46 14.19
C LYS A 61 -7.92 -8.68 13.80
N PRO A 62 -6.77 -9.35 13.65
CA PRO A 62 -5.51 -8.71 13.24
C PRO A 62 -5.46 -8.48 11.72
N VAL A 63 -6.44 -7.76 11.20
CA VAL A 63 -6.58 -7.48 9.77
C VAL A 63 -6.81 -5.99 9.52
N SER A 64 -6.39 -5.52 8.36
CA SER A 64 -6.74 -4.22 7.82
C SER A 64 -7.22 -4.37 6.38
N SER A 65 -8.17 -3.59 5.96
CA SER A 65 -8.66 -3.56 4.58
C SER A 65 -8.74 -2.14 4.06
N PHE A 66 -8.48 -1.99 2.77
CA PHE A 66 -8.49 -0.72 2.07
C PHE A 66 -9.51 -0.75 0.95
N TYR A 67 -10.32 0.30 0.88
CA TYR A 67 -11.11 0.66 -0.28
C TYR A 67 -10.60 1.98 -0.84
N LEU A 68 -10.25 2.03 -2.13
CA LEU A 68 -9.83 3.24 -2.81
C LEU A 68 -10.93 3.66 -3.79
N ASN A 69 -11.49 4.86 -3.60
CA ASN A 69 -12.53 5.37 -4.47
C ASN A 69 -11.95 5.75 -5.85
N ARG A 70 -12.59 5.29 -6.92
CA ARG A 70 -12.18 5.57 -8.31
C ARG A 70 -12.83 6.82 -8.89
N GLU A 71 -13.81 7.38 -8.20
CA GLU A 71 -14.52 8.58 -8.66
C GLU A 71 -13.74 9.84 -8.27
N TRP A 72 -12.81 10.26 -9.10
CA TRP A 72 -12.02 11.47 -8.91
C TRP A 72 -12.84 12.76 -8.71
N ARG A 73 -14.09 12.79 -9.19
CA ARG A 73 -15.03 13.92 -9.01
C ARG A 73 -15.54 14.06 -7.58
N ARG A 74 -15.44 13.03 -6.76
CA ARG A 74 -15.76 13.02 -5.34
C ARG A 74 -14.49 13.05 -4.50
N ALA A 75 -13.61 14.02 -4.77
CA ALA A 75 -12.32 14.13 -4.13
C ALA A 75 -12.37 14.20 -2.59
N ALA A 76 -13.52 14.56 -2.02
CA ALA A 76 -13.73 14.55 -0.58
C ALA A 76 -13.91 13.14 0.02
N ASP A 77 -14.19 12.12 -0.83
CA ASP A 77 -14.39 10.72 -0.46
C ASP A 77 -13.31 9.87 -1.14
N GLY A 78 -12.11 9.88 -0.57
CA GLY A 78 -10.93 9.21 -1.13
C GLY A 78 -10.96 7.69 -0.99
N GLY A 79 -11.71 7.19 -0.03
CA GLY A 79 -11.78 5.76 0.30
C GLY A 79 -11.87 5.50 1.79
N GLU A 80 -11.67 4.25 2.16
CA GLU A 80 -11.82 3.80 3.54
C GLU A 80 -10.68 2.85 3.95
N LEU A 81 -10.19 3.04 5.17
CA LEU A 81 -9.35 2.07 5.88
C LEU A 81 -10.17 1.47 7.03
N VAL A 82 -10.40 0.18 6.99
CA VAL A 82 -11.05 -0.56 8.10
C VAL A 82 -9.99 -1.35 8.85
N LEU A 83 -9.91 -1.12 10.17
CA LEU A 83 -9.06 -1.89 11.09
C LEU A 83 -9.90 -2.93 11.84
N GLY A 84 -9.45 -4.18 11.88
CA GLY A 84 -10.16 -5.28 12.52
C GLY A 84 -11.16 -6.00 11.64
N GLY A 85 -11.32 -5.62 10.36
CA GLY A 85 -12.31 -6.23 9.48
C GLY A 85 -12.27 -5.73 8.04
N SER A 86 -13.40 -5.84 7.35
CA SER A 86 -13.64 -5.31 6.01
C SER A 86 -15.10 -4.89 5.88
N ASP A 87 -15.36 -3.83 5.09
CA ASP A 87 -16.74 -3.39 4.81
C ASP A 87 -17.30 -4.13 3.59
N PRO A 88 -18.38 -4.93 3.76
CA PRO A 88 -19.03 -5.65 2.66
C PRO A 88 -19.63 -4.74 1.57
N ALA A 89 -19.83 -3.45 1.85
CA ALA A 89 -20.32 -2.50 0.86
C ALA A 89 -19.32 -2.24 -0.27
N HIS A 90 -18.03 -2.55 -0.05
CA HIS A 90 -16.96 -2.22 -0.98
C HIS A 90 -16.41 -3.42 -1.78
N TYR A 91 -16.99 -4.62 -1.65
CA TYR A 91 -16.55 -5.78 -2.43
C TYR A 91 -17.70 -6.78 -2.70
N ILE A 92 -17.53 -7.59 -3.71
CA ILE A 92 -18.43 -8.71 -4.03
C ILE A 92 -17.82 -9.99 -3.46
N PRO A 93 -18.48 -10.65 -2.49
CA PRO A 93 -17.95 -11.90 -1.91
C PRO A 93 -17.89 -13.05 -2.94
N PRO A 94 -17.01 -14.05 -2.70
CA PRO A 94 -16.08 -14.16 -1.59
C PRO A 94 -14.79 -13.38 -1.80
N LEU A 95 -14.13 -12.96 -0.71
CA LEU A 95 -12.74 -12.50 -0.76
C LEU A 95 -11.82 -13.70 -0.99
N THR A 96 -10.85 -13.55 -1.87
CA THR A 96 -9.78 -14.55 -2.09
C THR A 96 -8.55 -14.13 -1.32
N PHE A 97 -7.95 -15.07 -0.59
CA PHE A 97 -6.76 -14.84 0.21
C PHE A 97 -5.56 -15.58 -0.38
N VAL A 98 -4.40 -14.94 -0.34
CA VAL A 98 -3.12 -15.52 -0.74
C VAL A 98 -2.14 -15.45 0.43
N LEU A 99 -1.18 -16.38 0.46
CA LEU A 99 -0.19 -16.43 1.53
C LEU A 99 0.83 -15.31 1.37
N VAL A 100 1.16 -14.65 2.49
CA VAL A 100 2.32 -13.78 2.59
C VAL A 100 3.57 -14.63 2.56
N THR A 101 4.47 -14.41 1.61
CA THR A 101 5.67 -15.24 1.44
C THR A 101 6.78 -14.91 2.44
N ILE A 102 6.94 -13.62 2.74
CA ILE A 102 7.91 -13.13 3.74
C ILE A 102 7.21 -12.05 4.57
N PRO A 103 7.00 -12.25 5.88
CA PRO A 103 6.27 -11.33 6.74
C PRO A 103 7.14 -10.11 7.13
N ALA A 104 7.49 -9.30 6.14
CA ALA A 104 8.13 -7.99 6.25
C ALA A 104 7.24 -6.96 5.54
N TYR A 105 7.18 -7.03 4.21
CA TYR A 105 6.16 -6.38 3.41
C TYR A 105 4.91 -7.27 3.31
N TRP A 106 3.81 -6.73 2.82
CA TRP A 106 2.66 -7.51 2.32
C TRP A 106 3.03 -8.14 0.97
N GLN A 107 3.98 -9.05 1.02
CA GLN A 107 4.58 -9.70 -0.14
C GLN A 107 3.89 -11.02 -0.43
N ILE A 108 3.53 -11.21 -1.69
CA ILE A 108 2.91 -12.44 -2.20
C ILE A 108 3.75 -13.01 -3.36
N HIS A 109 3.51 -14.27 -3.69
CA HIS A 109 3.95 -14.82 -4.98
C HIS A 109 2.95 -14.44 -6.06
N MET A 110 3.42 -13.82 -7.13
CA MET A 110 2.67 -13.49 -8.32
C MET A 110 3.13 -14.39 -9.46
N GLU A 111 2.20 -15.12 -10.09
CA GLU A 111 2.56 -16.07 -11.16
C GLU A 111 3.03 -15.35 -12.42
N ARG A 112 2.33 -14.32 -12.84
CA ARG A 112 2.66 -13.47 -13.99
C ARG A 112 1.76 -12.25 -14.06
N VAL A 113 2.12 -11.31 -14.91
CA VAL A 113 1.26 -10.20 -15.32
C VAL A 113 0.99 -10.33 -16.82
N GLU A 114 -0.27 -10.36 -17.20
CA GLU A 114 -0.73 -10.37 -18.59
C GLU A 114 -1.28 -8.99 -18.97
N VAL A 115 -0.78 -8.45 -20.08
CA VAL A 115 -1.25 -7.19 -20.64
C VAL A 115 -2.04 -7.50 -21.91
N GLY A 116 -3.20 -6.86 -22.09
CA GLY A 116 -4.15 -7.18 -23.17
C GLY A 116 -3.58 -7.16 -24.60
N THR A 117 -2.37 -6.67 -24.78
CA THR A 117 -1.62 -6.68 -26.05
C THR A 117 -0.86 -8.01 -26.32
N GLY A 118 -1.01 -9.02 -25.45
CA GLY A 118 -0.26 -10.28 -25.53
C GLY A 118 1.11 -10.24 -24.86
N LEU A 119 1.46 -9.15 -24.16
CA LEU A 119 2.68 -9.08 -23.37
C LEU A 119 2.48 -9.84 -22.04
N THR A 120 3.44 -10.71 -21.72
CA THR A 120 3.53 -11.37 -20.41
C THR A 120 4.79 -10.91 -19.70
N LEU A 121 4.61 -10.35 -18.49
CA LEU A 121 5.69 -9.98 -17.59
C LEU A 121 5.76 -10.97 -16.43
N CYS A 122 6.92 -11.07 -15.79
CA CYS A 122 7.11 -11.99 -14.68
C CYS A 122 6.76 -13.45 -15.05
N ALA A 123 7.06 -13.88 -16.30
CA ALA A 123 6.59 -15.15 -16.87
C ALA A 123 7.01 -16.42 -16.09
N ARG A 124 7.99 -16.31 -15.18
CA ARG A 124 8.48 -17.43 -14.33
C ARG A 124 8.06 -17.28 -12.87
N GLY A 125 7.13 -16.36 -12.59
CA GLY A 125 6.76 -15.97 -11.24
C GLY A 125 7.73 -14.96 -10.62
N CYS A 126 7.23 -14.11 -9.78
CA CYS A 126 8.00 -13.11 -9.04
C CYS A 126 7.38 -12.80 -7.68
N ALA A 127 8.16 -12.16 -6.82
CA ALA A 127 7.64 -11.55 -5.61
C ALA A 127 6.97 -10.21 -5.95
N ALA A 128 5.79 -9.99 -5.41
CA ALA A 128 5.08 -8.71 -5.52
C ALA A 128 4.70 -8.21 -4.14
N ILE A 129 4.77 -6.91 -3.91
CA ILE A 129 4.28 -6.26 -2.69
C ILE A 129 3.04 -5.41 -2.98
N LEU A 130 2.10 -5.44 -2.05
CA LEU A 130 0.92 -4.58 -2.05
C LEU A 130 1.19 -3.41 -1.11
N ASP A 131 1.37 -2.23 -1.69
CA ASP A 131 1.74 -1.02 -0.95
C ASP A 131 0.78 0.12 -1.27
N THR A 132 -0.11 0.42 -0.34
CA THR A 132 -1.09 1.51 -0.48
C THR A 132 -0.46 2.91 -0.36
N GLY A 133 0.79 2.99 0.09
CA GLY A 133 1.59 4.22 0.14
C GLY A 133 2.35 4.51 -1.15
N THR A 134 2.36 3.58 -2.12
CA THR A 134 2.99 3.75 -3.43
C THR A 134 1.92 3.96 -4.50
N SER A 135 1.95 5.12 -5.14
CA SER A 135 0.96 5.51 -6.17
C SER A 135 1.27 4.99 -7.58
N LEU A 136 2.42 4.34 -7.76
CA LEU A 136 2.94 3.88 -9.06
C LEU A 136 3.15 2.37 -9.07
N ILE A 137 3.21 1.79 -10.28
CA ILE A 137 3.69 0.42 -10.48
C ILE A 137 5.20 0.47 -10.64
N THR A 138 5.93 -0.20 -9.76
CA THR A 138 7.39 -0.30 -9.80
C THR A 138 7.81 -1.75 -10.04
N GLY A 139 8.96 -1.94 -10.69
CA GLY A 139 9.48 -3.28 -10.98
C GLY A 139 10.84 -3.24 -11.67
N PRO A 140 11.35 -4.40 -12.13
CA PRO A 140 12.58 -4.47 -12.90
C PRO A 140 12.52 -3.58 -14.14
N THR A 141 13.60 -2.85 -14.41
CA THR A 141 13.64 -1.80 -15.46
C THR A 141 13.15 -2.29 -16.81
N GLU A 142 13.58 -3.46 -17.26
CA GLU A 142 13.22 -3.98 -18.59
C GLU A 142 11.74 -4.36 -18.67
N GLU A 143 11.19 -4.94 -17.62
CA GLU A 143 9.76 -5.30 -17.57
C GLU A 143 8.88 -4.04 -17.51
N ILE A 144 9.28 -3.05 -16.73
CA ILE A 144 8.57 -1.76 -16.68
C ILE A 144 8.63 -1.04 -18.03
N ARG A 145 9.76 -1.04 -18.73
CA ARG A 145 9.86 -0.49 -20.09
C ARG A 145 8.94 -1.21 -21.08
N ALA A 146 8.86 -2.54 -21.00
CA ALA A 146 7.96 -3.32 -21.84
C ALA A 146 6.49 -2.99 -21.53
N LEU A 147 6.13 -2.85 -20.24
CA LEU A 147 4.80 -2.43 -19.81
C LEU A 147 4.45 -1.05 -20.35
N GLN A 148 5.35 -0.08 -20.21
CA GLN A 148 5.18 1.29 -20.69
C GLN A 148 4.96 1.33 -22.21
N ALA A 149 5.75 0.58 -22.98
CA ALA A 149 5.61 0.49 -24.42
C ALA A 149 4.25 -0.15 -24.83
N ALA A 150 3.84 -1.21 -24.13
CA ALA A 150 2.58 -1.91 -24.41
C ALA A 150 1.33 -1.09 -24.07
N THR A 151 1.43 -0.19 -23.07
CA THR A 151 0.32 0.68 -22.64
C THR A 151 0.33 2.06 -23.30
N GLY A 152 1.26 2.32 -24.23
CA GLY A 152 1.39 3.64 -24.87
C GLY A 152 1.88 4.72 -23.90
N GLY A 153 2.71 4.36 -22.96
CA GLY A 153 3.19 5.26 -21.92
C GLY A 153 4.01 6.43 -22.49
N VAL A 154 3.74 7.64 -21.99
CA VAL A 154 4.48 8.84 -22.32
C VAL A 154 5.40 9.20 -21.15
N PRO A 155 6.72 9.29 -21.37
CA PRO A 155 7.67 9.67 -20.33
C PRO A 155 7.36 11.05 -19.74
N LEU A 156 7.44 11.15 -18.42
CA LEU A 156 7.37 12.38 -17.67
C LEU A 156 8.75 12.75 -17.09
N LEU A 157 8.86 13.94 -16.52
CA LEU A 157 10.03 14.34 -15.75
C LEU A 157 10.22 13.41 -14.56
N MET A 158 11.46 13.12 -14.18
CA MET A 158 11.88 12.26 -13.07
C MET A 158 11.69 10.74 -13.29
N GLY A 159 11.57 10.27 -14.53
CA GLY A 159 11.53 8.84 -14.85
C GLY A 159 10.15 8.19 -14.70
N GLU A 160 9.14 8.94 -14.36
CA GLU A 160 7.75 8.49 -14.37
C GLU A 160 7.20 8.36 -15.79
N VAL A 161 6.20 7.52 -15.98
CA VAL A 161 5.51 7.37 -17.27
C VAL A 161 4.00 7.45 -17.03
N ARG A 162 3.35 8.26 -17.82
CA ARG A 162 1.89 8.41 -17.81
C ARG A 162 1.27 7.58 -18.92
N THR A 163 0.26 6.79 -18.56
CA THR A 163 -0.62 6.12 -19.52
C THR A 163 -2.03 6.69 -19.42
N TRP A 164 -2.76 6.68 -20.53
CA TRP A 164 -4.17 7.03 -20.56
C TRP A 164 -4.98 5.72 -20.50
N CYS A 165 -5.83 5.61 -19.50
CA CYS A 165 -6.84 4.51 -19.39
C CYS A 165 -8.18 4.96 -19.91
#